data_db4aa8e8ba6d097da68383229292105d
#
_entry.id   db4aa8e8ba6d097da68383229292105d
#
_cell.length_a   1.000
_cell.length_b   1.000
_cell.length_c   1.000
_cell.angle_alpha   90.00
_cell.angle_beta   90.00
_cell.angle_gamma   90.00
#
_symmetry.space_group_name_H-M   'P 1'
#
loop_
_entity.id
_entity.type
_entity.pdbx_description
1 polymer ?
#
loop_
_entity_poly.entity_id
_entity_poly.type
_entity_poly.pdbx_seq_one_letter_code
_entity_poly.pdbx_strand_id
1 'polypeptide(L)'
;MEQSKESISRESLLFGTIGLLLGIVLTLLYIRSAVNNNMTSMMRMMGIRQNQEMMEKREELIMDHDESMSMEGMVEALEAKTGDDFDKEFTSLMIEHHQGAIDMANLAKINAKHQEIKDLAEGVISAQTNEIEMMRNWQKTWGY
;
A
#
# COMPACT_ATOMS: atom_id res chain seq x y z
N MET A 1 18.05 50.15 -53.35
CA MET A 1 17.39 49.95 -52.07
C MET A 1 17.91 48.66 -51.51
N GLU A 2 18.92 48.79 -50.67
CA GLU A 2 19.60 47.63 -50.00
C GLU A 2 19.01 47.46 -48.62
N GLN A 3 18.28 46.33 -48.41
CA GLN A 3 17.74 46.01 -47.12
C GLN A 3 18.87 45.46 -46.24
N SER A 4 19.25 46.21 -45.21
CA SER A 4 20.16 45.75 -44.20
C SER A 4 19.53 44.61 -43.39
N LYS A 5 20.05 43.38 -43.55
CA LYS A 5 19.76 42.26 -42.68
C LYS A 5 20.39 42.54 -41.33
N GLU A 6 19.59 42.95 -40.35
CA GLU A 6 20.03 42.98 -38.94
C GLU A 6 20.33 41.55 -38.50
N SER A 7 21.59 41.26 -38.26
CA SER A 7 22.00 39.98 -37.67
C SER A 7 21.73 40.03 -36.16
N ILE A 8 20.71 39.29 -35.74
CA ILE A 8 20.44 39.10 -34.29
C ILE A 8 21.68 38.50 -33.64
N SER A 9 22.23 39.19 -32.63
CA SER A 9 23.43 38.70 -31.97
C SER A 9 23.15 37.40 -31.20
N ARG A 10 24.14 36.51 -31.16
CA ARG A 10 24.03 35.23 -30.43
C ARG A 10 23.66 35.44 -28.96
N GLU A 11 24.10 36.52 -28.37
CA GLU A 11 23.79 36.90 -26.97
C GLU A 11 22.30 37.25 -26.81
N SER A 12 21.73 38.03 -27.74
CA SER A 12 20.31 38.39 -27.71
C SER A 12 19.41 37.15 -27.82
N LEU A 13 19.83 36.16 -28.63
CA LEU A 13 19.12 34.89 -28.78
C LEU A 13 19.18 34.04 -27.50
N LEU A 14 20.36 34.00 -26.83
CA LEU A 14 20.58 33.32 -25.55
C LEU A 14 19.74 33.94 -24.43
N PHE A 15 19.73 35.25 -24.28
CA PHE A 15 18.90 35.90 -23.27
C PHE A 15 17.41 35.72 -23.52
N GLY A 16 16.98 35.71 -24.80
CA GLY A 16 15.60 35.42 -25.16
C GLY A 16 15.16 34.00 -24.81
N THR A 17 16.00 32.99 -25.05
CA THR A 17 15.70 31.60 -24.73
C THR A 17 15.70 31.33 -23.22
N ILE A 18 16.65 31.92 -22.46
CA ILE A 18 16.69 31.83 -21.02
C ILE A 18 15.46 32.48 -20.39
N GLY A 19 15.06 33.67 -20.87
CA GLY A 19 13.85 34.35 -20.39
C GLY A 19 12.58 33.56 -20.65
N LEU A 20 12.46 32.93 -21.83
CA LEU A 20 11.33 32.05 -22.17
C LEU A 20 11.24 30.82 -21.24
N LEU A 21 12.37 30.16 -21.02
CA LEU A 21 12.42 28.97 -20.14
C LEU A 21 12.08 29.32 -18.68
N LEU A 22 12.62 30.43 -18.16
CA LEU A 22 12.29 30.93 -16.83
C LEU A 22 10.79 31.26 -16.71
N GLY A 23 10.23 31.92 -17.73
CA GLY A 23 8.80 32.23 -17.79
C GLY A 23 7.93 30.97 -17.74
N ILE A 24 8.27 29.92 -18.49
CA ILE A 24 7.56 28.65 -18.48
C ILE A 24 7.62 27.99 -17.10
N VAL A 25 8.81 27.93 -16.48
CA VAL A 25 8.99 27.34 -15.15
C VAL A 25 8.17 28.10 -14.10
N LEU A 26 8.22 29.42 -14.09
CA LEU A 26 7.43 30.24 -13.15
C LEU A 26 5.95 30.08 -13.37
N THR A 27 5.49 29.99 -14.60
CA THR A 27 4.07 29.76 -14.93
C THR A 27 3.62 28.39 -14.44
N LEU A 28 4.41 27.33 -14.63
CA LEU A 28 4.11 25.99 -14.15
C LEU A 28 4.06 25.91 -12.61
N LEU A 29 4.99 26.60 -11.93
CA LEU A 29 4.99 26.70 -10.47
C LEU A 29 3.77 27.45 -9.94
N TYR A 30 3.37 28.53 -10.63
CA TYR A 30 2.17 29.30 -10.26
C TYR A 30 0.90 28.48 -10.45
N ILE A 31 0.76 27.78 -11.58
CA ILE A 31 -0.40 26.90 -11.85
C ILE A 31 -0.47 25.78 -10.81
N ARG A 32 0.67 25.16 -10.48
CA ARG A 32 0.73 24.11 -9.47
C ARG A 32 0.32 24.62 -8.08
N SER A 33 0.77 25.82 -7.72
CA SER A 33 0.40 26.46 -6.43
C SER A 33 -1.08 26.85 -6.41
N ALA A 34 -1.60 27.43 -7.49
CA ALA A 34 -3.00 27.87 -7.58
C ALA A 34 -3.98 26.69 -7.56
N VAL A 35 -3.65 25.59 -8.27
CA VAL A 35 -4.48 24.38 -8.29
C VAL A 35 -4.50 23.73 -6.90
N ASN A 36 -3.34 23.64 -6.23
CA ASN A 36 -3.25 23.05 -4.89
C ASN A 36 -4.06 23.85 -3.85
N ASN A 37 -3.97 25.18 -3.88
CA ASN A 37 -4.68 26.06 -2.95
C ASN A 37 -6.21 26.08 -3.18
N ASN A 38 -6.67 26.04 -4.46
CA ASN A 38 -8.10 26.01 -4.78
C ASN A 38 -8.72 24.66 -4.44
N MET A 39 -7.99 23.55 -4.66
CA MET A 39 -8.48 22.20 -4.35
C MET A 39 -8.63 22.01 -2.84
N THR A 40 -7.69 22.52 -2.04
CA THR A 40 -7.76 22.48 -0.56
C THR A 40 -8.91 23.32 -0.02
N SER A 41 -9.18 24.51 -0.60
CA SER A 41 -10.32 25.36 -0.22
C SER A 41 -11.66 24.74 -0.57
N MET A 42 -11.77 24.10 -1.74
CA MET A 42 -12.98 23.45 -2.21
C MET A 42 -13.30 22.19 -1.41
N MET A 43 -12.29 21.41 -1.03
CA MET A 43 -12.42 20.26 -0.14
C MET A 43 -12.86 20.69 1.26
N ARG A 44 -12.38 21.83 1.77
CA ARG A 44 -12.75 22.38 3.08
C ARG A 44 -14.23 22.84 3.11
N MET A 45 -14.74 23.38 2.01
CA MET A 45 -16.17 23.80 1.88
C MET A 45 -17.15 22.62 1.77
N MET A 46 -16.71 21.48 1.21
CA MET A 46 -17.54 20.29 1.03
C MET A 46 -17.54 19.32 2.24
N GLY A 47 -17.00 19.71 3.38
CA GLY A 47 -16.98 18.86 4.59
C GLY A 47 -16.05 17.64 4.52
N ILE A 48 -15.14 17.59 3.54
CA ILE A 48 -14.21 16.46 3.30
C ILE A 48 -13.11 16.40 4.39
N ARG A 49 -13.04 17.41 5.27
CA ARG A 49 -12.11 17.41 6.41
C ARG A 49 -12.32 16.22 7.36
N GLN A 50 -13.57 15.77 7.48
CA GLN A 50 -13.91 14.60 8.30
C GLN A 50 -13.47 13.27 7.68
N ASN A 51 -13.37 13.23 6.34
CA ASN A 51 -12.86 12.07 5.61
C ASN A 51 -11.33 11.97 5.66
N GLN A 52 -10.62 13.09 5.79
CA GLN A 52 -9.16 13.11 5.82
C GLN A 52 -8.63 12.58 7.17
N GLU A 53 -9.22 12.99 8.28
CA GLU A 53 -8.91 12.43 9.60
C GLU A 53 -9.29 10.94 9.70
N MET A 54 -10.41 10.54 9.06
CA MET A 54 -10.78 9.12 8.99
C MET A 54 -9.90 8.31 8.03
N MET A 55 -9.39 8.91 6.97
CA MET A 55 -8.44 8.26 6.06
C MET A 55 -7.05 8.12 6.70
N GLU A 56 -6.56 9.17 7.36
CA GLU A 56 -5.28 9.17 8.08
C GLU A 56 -5.30 8.14 9.23
N LYS A 57 -6.40 8.12 10.00
CA LYS A 57 -6.61 7.10 11.04
C LYS A 57 -6.83 5.69 10.48
N ARG A 58 -7.31 5.57 9.25
CA ARG A 58 -7.48 4.31 8.55
C ARG A 58 -6.16 3.82 7.95
N GLU A 59 -5.30 4.73 7.47
CA GLU A 59 -3.94 4.42 7.03
C GLU A 59 -3.06 4.02 8.22
N GLU A 60 -3.19 4.70 9.36
CA GLU A 60 -2.49 4.34 10.60
C GLU A 60 -2.94 2.95 11.13
N LEU A 61 -4.25 2.67 11.09
CA LEU A 61 -4.79 1.34 11.44
C LEU A 61 -4.43 0.25 10.43
N ILE A 62 -4.25 0.59 9.15
CA ILE A 62 -3.84 -0.36 8.11
C ILE A 62 -2.32 -0.62 8.20
N MET A 63 -1.50 0.40 8.50
CA MET A 63 -0.06 0.23 8.70
C MET A 63 0.24 -0.62 9.94
N ASP A 64 -0.49 -0.39 11.05
CA ASP A 64 -0.32 -1.18 12.28
C ASP A 64 -0.78 -2.64 12.11
N HIS A 65 -1.80 -2.88 11.25
CA HIS A 65 -2.27 -4.23 10.93
C HIS A 65 -1.38 -4.95 9.90
N ASP A 66 -0.73 -4.21 8.98
CA ASP A 66 0.10 -4.81 7.94
C ASP A 66 1.47 -5.26 8.50
N GLU A 67 2.01 -4.53 9.48
CA GLU A 67 3.28 -4.89 10.14
C GLU A 67 3.11 -6.10 11.10
N SER A 68 1.98 -6.22 11.80
CA SER A 68 1.67 -7.38 12.64
C SER A 68 1.34 -8.66 11.87
N MET A 69 0.88 -8.54 10.64
CA MET A 69 0.59 -9.66 9.72
C MET A 69 1.79 -10.04 8.85
N SER A 70 2.90 -9.30 8.91
CA SER A 70 4.14 -9.70 8.25
C SER A 70 4.76 -10.92 8.94
N MET A 71 5.52 -11.73 8.19
CA MET A 71 6.23 -12.88 8.79
C MET A 71 7.20 -12.44 9.88
N GLU A 72 7.87 -11.29 9.71
CA GLU A 72 8.73 -10.67 10.71
C GLU A 72 7.94 -10.29 11.96
N GLY A 73 6.79 -9.64 11.81
CA GLY A 73 5.94 -9.25 12.93
C GLY A 73 5.41 -10.45 13.73
N MET A 74 5.07 -11.56 13.05
CA MET A 74 4.67 -12.81 13.71
C MET A 74 5.82 -13.42 14.55
N VAL A 75 7.05 -13.37 14.02
CA VAL A 75 8.23 -13.86 14.76
C VAL A 75 8.51 -12.98 15.98
N GLU A 76 8.49 -11.65 15.81
CA GLU A 76 8.71 -10.70 16.91
C GLU A 76 7.68 -10.84 18.03
N ALA A 77 6.42 -11.06 17.66
CA ALA A 77 5.34 -11.29 18.63
C ALA A 77 5.58 -12.54 19.51
N LEU A 78 6.40 -13.49 19.08
CA LEU A 78 6.70 -14.74 19.78
C LEU A 78 8.02 -14.70 20.57
N GLU A 79 9.00 -13.87 20.20
CA GLU A 79 10.37 -13.91 20.76
C GLU A 79 10.43 -13.80 22.28
N ALA A 80 9.54 -13.00 22.89
CA ALA A 80 9.55 -12.79 24.35
C ALA A 80 8.59 -13.70 25.11
N LYS A 81 7.86 -14.60 24.43
CA LYS A 81 6.82 -15.44 25.04
C LYS A 81 7.33 -16.84 25.31
N THR A 82 6.78 -17.49 26.32
CA THR A 82 7.09 -18.88 26.70
C THR A 82 5.87 -19.57 27.32
N GLY A 83 5.81 -20.91 27.29
CA GLY A 83 4.73 -21.68 27.91
C GLY A 83 3.37 -21.37 27.28
N ASP A 84 2.35 -21.25 28.12
CA ASP A 84 0.96 -21.05 27.71
C ASP A 84 0.78 -19.76 26.88
N ASP A 85 1.50 -18.69 27.20
CA ASP A 85 1.45 -17.43 26.46
C ASP A 85 2.04 -17.58 25.05
N PHE A 86 3.10 -18.39 24.90
CA PHE A 86 3.66 -18.72 23.60
C PHE A 86 2.69 -19.57 22.77
N ASP A 87 2.16 -20.65 23.37
CA ASP A 87 1.27 -21.58 22.66
C ASP A 87 -0.02 -20.89 22.19
N LYS A 88 -0.57 -20.01 23.03
CA LYS A 88 -1.75 -19.20 22.69
C LYS A 88 -1.48 -18.27 21.53
N GLU A 89 -0.41 -17.50 21.60
CA GLU A 89 -0.04 -16.54 20.54
C GLU A 89 0.32 -17.26 19.25
N PHE A 90 1.15 -18.32 19.34
CA PHE A 90 1.55 -19.12 18.19
C PHE A 90 0.36 -19.70 17.44
N THR A 91 -0.59 -20.30 18.16
CA THR A 91 -1.78 -20.87 17.52
C THR A 91 -2.68 -19.80 16.93
N SER A 92 -2.77 -18.63 17.52
CA SER A 92 -3.56 -17.51 17.01
C SER A 92 -2.96 -16.97 15.69
N LEU A 93 -1.67 -16.67 15.70
CA LEU A 93 -0.94 -16.18 14.52
C LEU A 93 -0.93 -17.22 13.39
N MET A 94 -0.76 -18.51 13.72
CA MET A 94 -0.80 -19.58 12.72
C MET A 94 -2.19 -19.74 12.09
N ILE A 95 -3.27 -19.59 12.84
CA ILE A 95 -4.62 -19.62 12.28
C ILE A 95 -4.82 -18.49 11.27
N GLU A 96 -4.37 -17.28 11.58
CA GLU A 96 -4.45 -16.14 10.66
C GLU A 96 -3.60 -16.36 9.41
N HIS A 97 -2.38 -16.83 9.56
CA HIS A 97 -1.49 -17.16 8.44
C HIS A 97 -2.10 -18.23 7.53
N HIS A 98 -2.68 -19.28 8.10
CA HIS A 98 -3.33 -20.35 7.35
C HIS A 98 -4.59 -19.86 6.62
N GLN A 99 -5.35 -18.97 7.23
CA GLN A 99 -6.49 -18.34 6.56
C GLN A 99 -6.05 -17.54 5.33
N GLY A 100 -4.99 -16.75 5.44
CA GLY A 100 -4.40 -16.04 4.31
C GLY A 100 -3.93 -16.97 3.18
N ALA A 101 -3.36 -18.14 3.53
CA ALA A 101 -2.98 -19.14 2.55
C ALA A 101 -4.19 -19.75 1.83
N ILE A 102 -5.30 -20.00 2.53
CA ILE A 102 -6.57 -20.46 1.94
C ILE A 102 -7.12 -19.41 0.97
N ASP A 103 -7.09 -18.12 1.35
CA ASP A 103 -7.58 -17.03 0.51
C ASP A 103 -6.77 -16.91 -0.79
N MET A 104 -5.43 -16.98 -0.70
CA MET A 104 -4.55 -17.02 -1.88
C MET A 104 -4.84 -18.26 -2.75
N ALA A 105 -5.03 -19.42 -2.14
CA ALA A 105 -5.32 -20.66 -2.88
C ALA A 105 -6.69 -20.59 -3.60
N ASN A 106 -7.69 -19.97 -3.01
CA ASN A 106 -8.97 -19.71 -3.68
C ASN A 106 -8.82 -18.83 -4.91
N LEU A 107 -7.98 -17.78 -4.84
CA LEU A 107 -7.65 -16.96 -6.01
C LEU A 107 -6.90 -17.75 -7.07
N ALA A 108 -5.97 -18.62 -6.67
CA ALA A 108 -5.21 -19.48 -7.59
C ALA A 108 -6.12 -20.47 -8.33
N LYS A 109 -7.09 -21.06 -7.67
CA LYS A 109 -8.10 -21.94 -8.31
C LYS A 109 -8.86 -21.25 -9.45
N ILE A 110 -9.15 -19.97 -9.29
CA ILE A 110 -9.91 -19.18 -10.27
C ILE A 110 -9.01 -18.68 -11.40
N ASN A 111 -7.86 -18.12 -11.04
CA ASN A 111 -7.05 -17.29 -11.94
C ASN A 111 -5.84 -18.02 -12.56
N ALA A 112 -5.39 -19.15 -11.99
CA ALA A 112 -4.22 -19.84 -12.49
C ALA A 112 -4.47 -20.41 -13.90
N LYS A 113 -3.46 -20.26 -14.75
CA LYS A 113 -3.47 -20.80 -16.12
C LYS A 113 -3.19 -22.31 -16.11
N HIS A 114 -2.24 -22.74 -15.27
CA HIS A 114 -1.74 -24.12 -15.24
C HIS A 114 -2.56 -24.96 -14.27
N GLN A 115 -2.95 -26.16 -14.69
CA GLN A 115 -3.76 -27.09 -13.88
C GLN A 115 -3.03 -27.50 -12.61
N GLU A 116 -1.72 -27.70 -12.68
CA GLU A 116 -0.86 -28.06 -11.53
C GLU A 116 -0.94 -27.04 -10.40
N ILE A 117 -1.10 -25.75 -10.73
CA ILE A 117 -1.29 -24.70 -9.71
C ILE A 117 -2.69 -24.79 -9.08
N LYS A 118 -3.72 -25.13 -9.87
CA LYS A 118 -5.07 -25.32 -9.34
C LYS A 118 -5.15 -26.54 -8.42
N ASP A 119 -4.49 -27.63 -8.80
CA ASP A 119 -4.43 -28.85 -8.00
C ASP A 119 -3.66 -28.62 -6.70
N LEU A 120 -2.53 -27.88 -6.76
CA LEU A 120 -1.80 -27.46 -5.58
C LEU A 120 -2.68 -26.60 -4.66
N ALA A 121 -3.43 -25.65 -5.21
CA ALA A 121 -4.32 -24.78 -4.44
C ALA A 121 -5.43 -25.58 -3.72
N GLU A 122 -5.97 -26.61 -4.34
CA GLU A 122 -6.93 -27.52 -3.67
C GLU A 122 -6.29 -28.27 -2.50
N GLY A 123 -5.09 -28.75 -2.69
CA GLY A 123 -4.31 -29.37 -1.62
C GLY A 123 -4.03 -28.42 -0.45
N VAL A 124 -3.65 -27.17 -0.75
CA VAL A 124 -3.44 -26.12 0.25
C VAL A 124 -4.72 -25.87 1.05
N ILE A 125 -5.86 -25.65 0.39
CA ILE A 125 -7.14 -25.40 1.05
C ILE A 125 -7.47 -26.53 2.03
N SER A 126 -7.37 -27.78 1.57
CA SER A 126 -7.67 -28.95 2.40
C SER A 126 -6.76 -29.07 3.62
N ALA A 127 -5.44 -28.95 3.41
CA ALA A 127 -4.45 -29.08 4.48
C ALA A 127 -4.60 -27.96 5.52
N GLN A 128 -4.67 -26.70 5.07
CA GLN A 128 -4.74 -25.54 5.94
C GLN A 128 -6.06 -25.49 6.73
N THR A 129 -7.17 -25.92 6.13
CA THR A 129 -8.45 -26.03 6.85
C THR A 129 -8.37 -27.02 8.01
N ASN A 130 -7.80 -28.19 7.78
CA ASN A 130 -7.62 -29.20 8.84
C ASN A 130 -6.70 -28.72 9.95
N GLU A 131 -5.63 -28.01 9.63
CA GLU A 131 -4.69 -27.47 10.61
C GLU A 131 -5.32 -26.34 11.44
N ILE A 132 -6.14 -25.47 10.84
CA ILE A 132 -6.92 -24.47 11.59
C ILE A 132 -7.88 -25.14 12.57
N GLU A 133 -8.61 -26.15 12.15
CA GLU A 133 -9.52 -26.88 13.03
C GLU A 133 -8.78 -27.55 14.19
N MET A 134 -7.62 -28.13 13.95
CA MET A 134 -6.76 -28.75 14.95
C MET A 134 -6.30 -27.71 15.98
N MET A 135 -5.77 -26.57 15.53
CA MET A 135 -5.32 -25.49 16.42
C MET A 135 -6.46 -24.89 17.25
N ARG A 136 -7.63 -24.67 16.67
CA ARG A 136 -8.83 -24.22 17.40
C ARG A 136 -9.28 -25.23 18.47
N ASN A 137 -9.16 -26.52 18.18
CA ASN A 137 -9.46 -27.57 19.16
C ASN A 137 -8.44 -27.57 20.31
N TRP A 138 -7.16 -27.33 20.03
CA TRP A 138 -6.14 -27.17 21.07
C TRP A 138 -6.43 -25.98 21.97
N GLN A 139 -6.66 -24.81 21.39
CA GLN A 139 -7.01 -23.59 22.15
C GLN A 139 -8.21 -23.84 23.06
N LYS A 140 -9.26 -24.47 22.55
CA LYS A 140 -10.44 -24.82 23.36
C LYS A 140 -10.11 -25.80 24.47
N THR A 141 -9.25 -26.78 24.22
CA THR A 141 -8.88 -27.82 25.20
C THR A 141 -8.01 -27.25 26.33
N TRP A 142 -7.12 -26.34 25.97
CA TRP A 142 -6.19 -25.70 26.92
C TRP A 142 -6.80 -24.49 27.63
N GLY A 143 -7.96 -24.00 27.17
CA GLY A 143 -8.71 -22.90 27.82
C GLY A 143 -8.23 -21.50 27.39
N TYR A 144 -7.72 -21.38 26.15
CA TYR A 144 -7.26 -20.11 25.57
C TYR A 144 -8.39 -19.30 24.93
#